data_9b1ed23aad0a5d54648340d1751d8199
#
_entry.id   9b1ed23aad0a5d54648340d1751d8199
#
_cell.length_a   1.000
_cell.length_b   1.000
_cell.length_c   1.000
_cell.angle_alpha   90.00
_cell.angle_beta   90.00
_cell.angle_gamma   90.00
#
_symmetry.space_group_name_H-M   'P 1'
#
loop_
_entity.id
_entity.type
_entity.pdbx_description
1 polymer ?
#
loop_
_entity_poly.entity_id
_entity_poly.type
_entity_poly.pdbx_seq_one_letter_code
_entity_poly.pdbx_strand_id
1 'polypeptide(L)'
;HTNPQYGYGVTLLKADNGLTGSGIAYTLGTGTNLVCDAIRILVEPLLNRDIEELMAEFGAVQRSIAEHTAVRWLGPHKGVTHLALASVTNACFDLWAKARGVPLWRLLLDLSPEEIIRLIDFSYLEEELTADEAVEMLRANQGTRSEREGVLQTGYPGYDTSVGWFQYSDEQIRDNAKAAVDAGFTAMKLKVGAMDHAHDVRRAFMVREAVGADVRIMLDANQAWSLPQAIDACLALKGMTPYWIEEPTQPDDVSAHKTLAGIIAPVPVAVGEAVSNRVLWKNFLQAGAVGIVQADCTRLAGISEWLAVAMLARKFPVRLVPHVGDMGQIHQHLVFFSHIALGHEKLFLEYIPHLRDNFVHPANVDGGRYMPPGEPGCGTDIYPDS
;
A
#
# COMPACT_ATOMS: atom_id res chain seq x y z
N HIS A 1 0.15 15.18 10.70
CA HIS A 1 1.48 14.93 11.28
C HIS A 1 2.42 16.11 10.97
N THR A 2 2.77 16.91 11.96
CA THR A 2 3.61 18.11 11.74
C THR A 2 5.11 17.81 11.80
N ASN A 3 5.52 16.68 12.37
CA ASN A 3 6.91 16.20 12.39
C ASN A 3 6.94 14.70 12.72
N PRO A 4 6.57 13.81 11.79
CA PRO A 4 6.49 12.38 12.06
C PRO A 4 7.91 11.82 12.31
N GLN A 5 8.03 11.02 13.36
CA GLN A 5 9.20 10.18 13.58
C GLN A 5 8.93 8.83 12.91
N TYR A 6 9.42 8.67 11.71
CA TYR A 6 9.28 7.41 10.98
C TYR A 6 10.09 6.29 11.64
N GLY A 7 9.58 5.07 11.58
CA GLY A 7 10.24 3.90 12.14
C GLY A 7 9.70 2.61 11.52
N TYR A 8 10.43 1.51 11.78
CA TYR A 8 10.05 0.20 11.31
C TYR A 8 10.07 -0.83 12.43
N GLY A 9 9.04 -1.67 12.49
CA GLY A 9 9.14 -2.97 13.13
C GLY A 9 9.75 -3.95 12.13
N VAL A 10 10.95 -4.48 12.42
CA VAL A 10 11.70 -5.33 11.49
C VAL A 10 11.76 -6.76 11.99
N THR A 11 11.51 -7.71 11.07
CA THR A 11 11.73 -9.15 11.27
C THR A 11 12.87 -9.61 10.38
N LEU A 12 13.87 -10.26 10.97
CA LEU A 12 14.95 -10.92 10.25
C LEU A 12 14.86 -12.44 10.47
N LEU A 13 14.50 -13.20 9.44
CA LEU A 13 14.44 -14.66 9.44
C LEU A 13 15.74 -15.19 8.86
N LYS A 14 16.56 -15.80 9.73
CA LYS A 14 17.85 -16.41 9.31
C LYS A 14 17.65 -17.89 9.05
N ALA A 15 17.98 -18.33 7.82
CA ALA A 15 17.98 -19.72 7.44
C ALA A 15 19.36 -20.37 7.70
N ASP A 16 19.38 -21.69 7.82
CA ASP A 16 20.58 -22.50 8.05
C ASP A 16 21.60 -22.44 6.91
N ASN A 17 21.14 -22.15 5.67
CA ASN A 17 21.97 -21.95 4.51
C ASN A 17 22.61 -20.53 4.40
N GLY A 18 22.39 -19.67 5.42
CA GLY A 18 22.94 -18.32 5.51
C GLY A 18 22.09 -17.22 4.87
N LEU A 19 20.97 -17.55 4.20
CA LEU A 19 20.05 -16.54 3.69
C LEU A 19 19.33 -15.84 4.85
N THR A 20 18.98 -14.58 4.66
CA THR A 20 18.19 -13.80 5.61
C THR A 20 17.01 -13.17 4.88
N GLY A 21 15.80 -13.52 5.31
CA GLY A 21 14.58 -12.81 4.91
C GLY A 21 14.34 -11.60 5.79
N SER A 22 14.08 -10.46 5.19
CA SER A 22 13.81 -9.19 5.86
C SER A 22 12.36 -8.76 5.62
N GLY A 23 11.62 -8.50 6.68
CA GLY A 23 10.26 -7.98 6.59
C GLY A 23 10.08 -6.76 7.46
N ILE A 24 9.32 -5.81 6.96
CA ILE A 24 9.09 -4.54 7.63
C ILE A 24 7.61 -4.28 7.88
N ALA A 25 7.32 -3.59 8.97
CA ALA A 25 6.06 -2.91 9.22
C ALA A 25 6.37 -1.43 9.45
N TYR A 26 5.74 -0.58 8.65
CA TYR A 26 5.93 0.87 8.77
C TYR A 26 5.16 1.43 9.97
N THR A 27 5.86 2.19 10.80
CA THR A 27 5.33 2.75 12.04
C THR A 27 5.72 4.21 12.23
N LEU A 28 5.16 4.84 13.26
CA LEU A 28 5.49 6.20 13.65
C LEU A 28 5.78 6.27 15.17
N GLY A 29 6.96 6.80 15.51
CA GLY A 29 7.30 7.17 16.87
C GLY A 29 7.56 6.02 17.84
N THR A 30 7.39 6.29 19.12
CA THR A 30 7.80 5.41 20.22
C THR A 30 7.00 4.10 20.33
N GLY A 31 5.84 4.00 19.68
CA GLY A 31 5.02 2.78 19.65
C GLY A 31 5.65 1.61 18.89
N THR A 32 6.70 1.83 18.11
CA THR A 32 7.42 0.80 17.35
C THR A 32 7.89 -0.36 18.23
N ASN A 33 8.32 -0.09 19.47
CA ASN A 33 8.73 -1.13 20.41
C ASN A 33 7.63 -2.16 20.70
N LEU A 34 6.37 -1.73 20.77
CA LEU A 34 5.23 -2.63 20.97
C LEU A 34 5.04 -3.59 19.78
N VAL A 35 5.30 -3.08 18.56
CA VAL A 35 5.29 -3.90 17.35
C VAL A 35 6.41 -4.93 17.39
N CYS A 36 7.62 -4.53 17.78
CA CYS A 36 8.76 -5.46 17.93
C CYS A 36 8.51 -6.55 18.98
N ASP A 37 7.84 -6.22 20.09
CA ASP A 37 7.48 -7.20 21.10
C ASP A 37 6.43 -8.20 20.58
N ALA A 38 5.44 -7.71 19.82
CA ALA A 38 4.46 -8.57 19.18
C ALA A 38 5.09 -9.48 18.10
N ILE A 39 6.06 -8.99 17.32
CA ILE A 39 6.81 -9.79 16.33
C ILE A 39 7.44 -11.01 17.01
N ARG A 40 8.07 -10.86 18.19
CA ARG A 40 8.71 -11.96 18.92
C ARG A 40 7.74 -13.10 19.25
N ILE A 41 6.48 -12.76 19.53
CA ILE A 41 5.42 -13.73 19.79
C ILE A 41 4.95 -14.40 18.50
N LEU A 42 4.69 -13.60 17.47
CA LEU A 42 4.07 -14.05 16.23
C LEU A 42 5.02 -14.87 15.34
N VAL A 43 6.33 -14.70 15.48
CA VAL A 43 7.32 -15.42 14.69
C VAL A 43 7.57 -16.86 15.21
N GLU A 44 7.30 -17.14 16.48
CA GLU A 44 7.61 -18.44 17.11
C GLU A 44 7.07 -19.65 16.35
N PRO A 45 5.82 -19.68 15.84
CA PRO A 45 5.30 -20.84 15.11
C PRO A 45 5.98 -21.11 13.77
N LEU A 46 6.81 -20.18 13.27
CA LEU A 46 7.51 -20.28 11.98
C LEU A 46 8.93 -20.84 12.13
N LEU A 47 9.49 -20.83 13.35
CA LEU A 47 10.87 -21.23 13.59
C LEU A 47 11.07 -22.72 13.29
N ASN A 48 12.27 -23.05 12.76
CA ASN A 48 12.69 -24.41 12.40
C ASN A 48 11.78 -25.10 11.36
N ARG A 49 11.10 -24.34 10.50
CA ARG A 49 10.32 -24.86 9.39
C ARG A 49 11.05 -24.63 8.08
N ASP A 50 10.86 -25.54 7.13
CA ASP A 50 11.30 -25.34 5.75
C ASP A 50 10.47 -24.24 5.08
N ILE A 51 11.12 -23.34 4.33
CA ILE A 51 10.44 -22.20 3.73
C ILE A 51 9.49 -22.62 2.61
N GLU A 52 9.83 -23.62 1.80
CA GLU A 52 8.96 -24.09 0.71
C GLU A 52 7.71 -24.77 1.28
N GLU A 53 7.85 -25.60 2.32
CA GLU A 53 6.73 -26.23 3.02
C GLU A 53 5.84 -25.19 3.70
N LEU A 54 6.45 -24.16 4.30
CA LEU A 54 5.73 -23.07 4.94
C LEU A 54 4.87 -22.30 3.92
N MET A 55 5.46 -21.95 2.77
CA MET A 55 4.81 -21.14 1.75
C MET A 55 3.78 -21.94 0.93
N ALA A 56 3.88 -23.26 0.87
CA ALA A 56 2.91 -24.10 0.16
C ALA A 56 1.46 -23.95 0.66
N GLU A 57 1.26 -23.60 1.94
CA GLU A 57 -0.05 -23.40 2.58
C GLU A 57 -0.07 -22.13 3.43
N PHE A 58 0.58 -21.07 2.94
CA PHE A 58 0.86 -19.88 3.75
C PHE A 58 -0.40 -19.16 4.24
N GLY A 59 -1.50 -19.19 3.48
CA GLY A 59 -2.77 -18.61 3.91
C GLY A 59 -3.29 -19.22 5.22
N ALA A 60 -3.17 -20.56 5.38
CA ALA A 60 -3.54 -21.25 6.61
C ALA A 60 -2.57 -20.93 7.76
N VAL A 61 -1.28 -20.80 7.46
CA VAL A 61 -0.25 -20.41 8.44
C VAL A 61 -0.52 -18.99 8.95
N GLN A 62 -0.74 -18.03 8.05
CA GLN A 62 -1.05 -16.65 8.42
C GLN A 62 -2.30 -16.59 9.30
N ARG A 63 -3.36 -17.31 8.93
CA ARG A 63 -4.58 -17.38 9.72
C ARG A 63 -4.30 -17.89 11.14
N SER A 64 -3.53 -18.98 11.29
CA SER A 64 -3.22 -19.54 12.60
C SER A 64 -2.48 -18.57 13.51
N ILE A 65 -1.57 -17.76 12.93
CA ILE A 65 -0.82 -16.73 13.65
C ILE A 65 -1.73 -15.55 14.02
N ALA A 66 -2.53 -15.07 13.07
CA ALA A 66 -3.44 -13.93 13.26
C ALA A 66 -4.52 -14.24 14.31
N GLU A 67 -4.95 -15.49 14.41
CA GLU A 67 -5.96 -15.96 15.36
C GLU A 67 -5.36 -16.48 16.69
N HIS A 68 -4.04 -16.33 16.90
CA HIS A 68 -3.42 -16.72 18.17
C HIS A 68 -4.13 -16.04 19.35
N THR A 69 -4.71 -16.85 20.23
CA THR A 69 -5.69 -16.39 21.22
C THR A 69 -5.20 -15.24 22.10
N ALA A 70 -3.93 -15.31 22.57
CA ALA A 70 -3.35 -14.29 23.45
C ALA A 70 -3.21 -12.93 22.72
N VAL A 71 -2.81 -12.95 21.45
CA VAL A 71 -2.57 -11.73 20.67
C VAL A 71 -3.87 -11.14 20.15
N ARG A 72 -4.84 -11.99 19.78
CA ARG A 72 -6.17 -11.57 19.34
C ARG A 72 -6.92 -10.74 20.38
N TRP A 73 -6.75 -11.03 21.66
CA TRP A 73 -7.32 -10.22 22.75
C TRP A 73 -6.73 -8.81 22.83
N LEU A 74 -5.48 -8.62 22.37
CA LEU A 74 -4.81 -7.32 22.37
C LEU A 74 -5.20 -6.45 21.15
N GLY A 75 -5.76 -7.04 20.11
CA GLY A 75 -6.20 -6.32 18.92
C GLY A 75 -6.49 -7.29 17.77
N PRO A 76 -7.74 -7.80 17.63
CA PRO A 76 -8.07 -8.74 16.58
C PRO A 76 -8.01 -8.04 15.21
N HIS A 77 -7.14 -8.54 14.33
CA HIS A 77 -6.99 -8.08 12.94
C HIS A 77 -6.77 -6.57 12.78
N LYS A 78 -6.16 -5.91 13.78
CA LYS A 78 -5.94 -4.46 13.79
C LYS A 78 -4.75 -4.06 14.66
N GLY A 79 -4.20 -2.87 14.41
CA GLY A 79 -3.21 -2.21 15.26
C GLY A 79 -1.89 -2.96 15.38
N VAL A 80 -1.32 -3.00 16.59
CA VAL A 80 0.01 -3.57 16.87
C VAL A 80 0.14 -5.00 16.35
N THR A 81 -0.86 -5.85 16.57
CA THR A 81 -0.85 -7.24 16.12
C THR A 81 -0.74 -7.34 14.59
N HIS A 82 -1.51 -6.52 13.86
CA HIS A 82 -1.52 -6.57 12.40
C HIS A 82 -0.24 -5.99 11.79
N LEU A 83 0.32 -4.93 12.39
CA LEU A 83 1.63 -4.39 12.01
C LEU A 83 2.74 -5.43 12.23
N ALA A 84 2.75 -6.09 13.40
CA ALA A 84 3.71 -7.14 13.66
C ALA A 84 3.58 -8.32 12.67
N LEU A 85 2.34 -8.73 12.37
CA LEU A 85 2.07 -9.79 11.40
C LEU A 85 2.53 -9.39 9.99
N ALA A 86 2.40 -8.10 9.61
CA ALA A 86 2.94 -7.60 8.35
C ALA A 86 4.44 -7.83 8.23
N SER A 87 5.20 -7.42 9.25
CA SER A 87 6.66 -7.61 9.28
C SER A 87 7.05 -9.09 9.17
N VAL A 88 6.39 -9.98 9.93
CA VAL A 88 6.66 -11.42 9.91
C VAL A 88 6.30 -12.04 8.56
N THR A 89 5.13 -11.72 8.01
CA THR A 89 4.68 -12.22 6.71
C THR A 89 5.62 -11.76 5.58
N ASN A 90 5.95 -10.48 5.57
CA ASN A 90 6.83 -9.91 4.53
C ASN A 90 8.23 -10.56 4.57
N ALA A 91 8.76 -10.89 5.78
CA ALA A 91 10.02 -11.60 5.91
C ALA A 91 9.97 -13.03 5.33
N CYS A 92 8.84 -13.74 5.44
CA CYS A 92 8.66 -15.06 4.82
C CYS A 92 8.70 -14.97 3.29
N PHE A 93 7.98 -14.01 2.71
CA PHE A 93 7.99 -13.79 1.26
C PHE A 93 9.38 -13.38 0.73
N ASP A 94 10.07 -12.51 1.47
CA ASP A 94 11.43 -12.10 1.12
C ASP A 94 12.42 -13.27 1.17
N LEU A 95 12.40 -14.06 2.23
CA LEU A 95 13.23 -15.26 2.35
C LEU A 95 12.94 -16.26 1.22
N TRP A 96 11.67 -16.48 0.92
CA TRP A 96 11.27 -17.41 -0.14
C TRP A 96 11.75 -16.95 -1.53
N ALA A 97 11.58 -15.67 -1.86
CA ALA A 97 12.07 -15.11 -3.11
C ALA A 97 13.60 -15.16 -3.23
N LYS A 98 14.33 -14.88 -2.13
CA LYS A 98 15.79 -15.04 -2.05
C LYS A 98 16.22 -16.50 -2.19
N ALA A 99 15.51 -17.45 -1.57
CA ALA A 99 15.79 -18.87 -1.70
C ALA A 99 15.64 -19.38 -3.16
N ARG A 100 14.68 -18.82 -3.89
CA ARG A 100 14.49 -19.11 -5.33
C ARG A 100 15.36 -18.25 -6.25
N GLY A 101 16.14 -17.30 -5.71
CA GLY A 101 17.05 -16.46 -6.46
C GLY A 101 16.38 -15.49 -7.43
N VAL A 102 15.14 -15.06 -7.16
CA VAL A 102 14.35 -14.18 -8.03
C VAL A 102 13.72 -13.03 -7.25
N PRO A 103 13.41 -11.89 -7.91
CA PRO A 103 12.62 -10.83 -7.30
C PRO A 103 11.18 -11.30 -7.06
N LEU A 104 10.52 -10.78 -6.02
CA LEU A 104 9.18 -11.21 -5.59
C LEU A 104 8.15 -11.14 -6.73
N TRP A 105 8.15 -10.07 -7.54
CA TRP A 105 7.18 -9.99 -8.66
C TRP A 105 7.32 -11.16 -9.63
N ARG A 106 8.57 -11.60 -9.89
CA ARG A 106 8.84 -12.74 -10.77
C ARG A 106 8.41 -14.05 -10.12
N LEU A 107 8.75 -14.24 -8.84
CA LEU A 107 8.28 -15.38 -8.06
C LEU A 107 6.76 -15.53 -8.18
N LEU A 108 6.01 -14.47 -7.88
CA LEU A 108 4.55 -14.50 -7.92
C LEU A 108 3.99 -14.75 -9.34
N LEU A 109 4.66 -14.24 -10.37
CA LEU A 109 4.24 -14.48 -11.75
C LEU A 109 4.54 -15.91 -12.26
N ASP A 110 5.49 -16.60 -11.67
CA ASP A 110 5.88 -17.96 -12.02
C ASP A 110 5.01 -19.03 -11.32
N LEU A 111 4.25 -18.64 -10.28
CA LEU A 111 3.31 -19.53 -9.61
C LEU A 111 2.06 -19.78 -10.45
N SER A 112 1.49 -20.98 -10.34
CA SER A 112 0.16 -21.29 -10.85
C SER A 112 -0.92 -20.51 -10.08
N PRO A 113 -2.12 -20.31 -10.65
CA PRO A 113 -3.24 -19.73 -9.95
C PRO A 113 -3.53 -20.38 -8.59
N GLU A 114 -3.47 -21.71 -8.53
CA GLU A 114 -3.72 -22.49 -7.33
C GLU A 114 -2.66 -22.26 -6.25
N GLU A 115 -1.39 -22.14 -6.64
CA GLU A 115 -0.30 -21.83 -5.70
C GLU A 115 -0.46 -20.42 -5.13
N ILE A 116 -0.84 -19.43 -5.95
CA ILE A 116 -1.11 -18.07 -5.46
C ILE A 116 -2.26 -18.06 -4.45
N ILE A 117 -3.34 -18.81 -4.73
CA ILE A 117 -4.51 -18.85 -3.84
C ILE A 117 -4.17 -19.49 -2.49
N ARG A 118 -3.27 -20.48 -2.44
CA ARG A 118 -2.79 -21.06 -1.18
C ARG A 118 -1.96 -20.11 -0.31
N LEU A 119 -1.47 -19.00 -0.89
CA LEU A 119 -0.80 -17.95 -0.11
C LEU A 119 -1.77 -17.06 0.67
N ILE A 120 -3.09 -17.17 0.44
CA ILE A 120 -4.10 -16.20 0.88
C ILE A 120 -5.09 -16.83 1.85
N ASP A 121 -5.41 -16.11 2.93
CA ASP A 121 -6.53 -16.43 3.79
C ASP A 121 -7.81 -15.74 3.29
N PHE A 122 -8.77 -16.54 2.79
CA PHE A 122 -10.07 -16.07 2.29
C PHE A 122 -11.15 -15.99 3.36
N SER A 123 -10.84 -16.30 4.61
CA SER A 123 -11.85 -16.26 5.68
C SER A 123 -12.53 -14.90 5.76
N TYR A 124 -13.85 -14.94 5.90
CA TYR A 124 -14.73 -13.76 5.96
C TYR A 124 -14.85 -12.97 4.65
N LEU A 125 -14.37 -13.53 3.52
CA LEU A 125 -14.56 -12.95 2.20
C LEU A 125 -15.51 -13.76 1.33
N GLU A 126 -15.89 -14.96 1.74
CA GLU A 126 -16.56 -15.98 0.90
C GLU A 126 -17.87 -15.53 0.28
N GLU A 127 -18.57 -14.57 0.88
CA GLU A 127 -19.79 -14.00 0.31
C GLU A 127 -19.54 -13.05 -0.88
N GLU A 128 -18.28 -12.55 -1.02
CA GLU A 128 -17.90 -11.65 -2.12
C GLU A 128 -16.86 -12.28 -3.05
N LEU A 129 -15.93 -13.05 -2.49
CA LEU A 129 -14.84 -13.67 -3.24
C LEU A 129 -14.46 -15.02 -2.62
N THR A 130 -14.76 -16.09 -3.31
CA THR A 130 -14.29 -17.43 -2.96
C THR A 130 -12.91 -17.72 -3.53
N ALA A 131 -12.22 -18.73 -2.99
CA ALA A 131 -10.94 -19.21 -3.51
C ALA A 131 -11.05 -19.67 -4.98
N ASP A 132 -12.12 -20.38 -5.34
CA ASP A 132 -12.35 -20.85 -6.70
C ASP A 132 -12.56 -19.70 -7.68
N GLU A 133 -13.35 -18.68 -7.31
CA GLU A 133 -13.51 -17.48 -8.14
C GLU A 133 -12.19 -16.74 -8.33
N ALA A 134 -11.33 -16.68 -7.31
CA ALA A 134 -10.01 -16.06 -7.40
C ALA A 134 -9.06 -16.84 -8.33
N VAL A 135 -9.12 -18.18 -8.33
CA VAL A 135 -8.42 -19.02 -9.31
C VAL A 135 -8.88 -18.69 -10.73
N GLU A 136 -10.20 -18.67 -10.96
CA GLU A 136 -10.76 -18.36 -12.28
C GLU A 136 -10.41 -16.93 -12.73
N MET A 137 -10.36 -15.96 -11.83
CA MET A 137 -9.92 -14.60 -12.14
C MET A 137 -8.47 -14.57 -12.65
N LEU A 138 -7.56 -15.30 -12.02
CA LEU A 138 -6.16 -15.43 -12.48
C LEU A 138 -6.08 -16.12 -13.84
N ARG A 139 -6.81 -17.24 -14.03
CA ARG A 139 -6.86 -17.97 -15.29
C ARG A 139 -7.39 -17.13 -16.45
N ALA A 140 -8.46 -16.38 -16.23
CA ALA A 140 -9.06 -15.51 -17.24
C ALA A 140 -8.07 -14.42 -17.74
N ASN A 141 -7.13 -13.99 -16.89
CA ASN A 141 -6.13 -12.99 -17.26
C ASN A 141 -4.87 -13.56 -17.93
N GLN A 142 -4.68 -14.90 -17.96
CA GLN A 142 -3.48 -15.53 -18.53
C GLN A 142 -3.35 -15.26 -20.05
N GLY A 143 -4.46 -15.31 -20.79
CA GLY A 143 -4.46 -15.15 -22.25
C GLY A 143 -3.96 -13.79 -22.75
N THR A 144 -4.09 -12.73 -21.94
CA THR A 144 -3.68 -11.36 -22.27
C THR A 144 -2.49 -10.88 -21.43
N ARG A 145 -1.87 -11.78 -20.67
CA ARG A 145 -0.74 -11.44 -19.77
C ARG A 145 0.45 -10.81 -20.51
N SER A 146 0.81 -11.36 -21.67
CA SER A 146 1.94 -10.86 -22.48
C SER A 146 1.78 -9.40 -22.92
N GLU A 147 0.55 -8.94 -23.14
CA GLU A 147 0.25 -7.55 -23.49
C GLU A 147 0.60 -6.60 -22.32
N ARG A 148 0.36 -7.05 -21.07
CA ARG A 148 0.64 -6.28 -19.85
C ARG A 148 2.10 -6.34 -19.41
N GLU A 149 2.86 -7.34 -19.82
CA GLU A 149 4.29 -7.48 -19.51
C GLU A 149 5.15 -6.35 -20.10
N GLY A 150 4.63 -5.59 -21.06
CA GLY A 150 5.28 -4.36 -21.56
C GLY A 150 5.60 -3.32 -20.48
N VAL A 151 4.92 -3.38 -19.33
CA VAL A 151 5.22 -2.55 -18.16
C VAL A 151 6.64 -2.80 -17.61
N LEU A 152 7.19 -3.99 -17.79
CA LEU A 152 8.54 -4.34 -17.33
C LEU A 152 9.62 -3.56 -18.08
N GLN A 153 9.36 -3.12 -19.33
CA GLN A 153 10.27 -2.27 -20.11
C GLN A 153 9.95 -0.78 -19.92
N THR A 154 8.69 -0.42 -19.76
CA THR A 154 8.26 0.98 -19.75
C THR A 154 8.15 1.58 -18.35
N GLY A 155 8.27 0.76 -17.31
CA GLY A 155 8.08 1.15 -15.93
C GLY A 155 6.61 1.39 -15.53
N TYR A 156 6.36 1.39 -14.22
CA TYR A 156 5.03 1.68 -13.63
C TYR A 156 4.98 3.14 -13.21
N PRO A 157 3.94 3.93 -13.56
CA PRO A 157 3.88 5.34 -13.23
C PRO A 157 3.91 5.62 -11.73
N GLY A 158 4.65 6.66 -11.32
CA GLY A 158 4.64 7.19 -9.97
C GLY A 158 3.83 8.48 -9.83
N TYR A 159 3.43 8.82 -8.60
CA TYR A 159 3.00 10.17 -8.23
C TYR A 159 3.81 10.68 -7.06
N ASP A 160 4.18 11.97 -7.07
CA ASP A 160 5.08 12.55 -6.08
C ASP A 160 4.30 13.11 -4.88
N THR A 161 4.52 12.55 -3.69
CA THR A 161 3.95 13.01 -2.42
C THR A 161 4.87 14.02 -1.70
N SER A 162 6.12 14.17 -2.14
CA SER A 162 7.06 15.10 -1.50
C SER A 162 6.79 16.59 -1.80
N VAL A 163 5.85 16.87 -2.69
CA VAL A 163 5.57 18.22 -3.21
C VAL A 163 5.06 19.17 -2.13
N GLY A 164 4.08 18.72 -1.32
CA GLY A 164 3.32 19.68 -0.53
C GLY A 164 3.00 19.25 0.89
N TRP A 165 3.98 19.26 1.79
CA TRP A 165 3.78 19.02 3.22
C TRP A 165 3.41 20.30 3.96
N PHE A 166 2.79 20.19 5.17
CA PHE A 166 2.30 21.34 5.94
C PHE A 166 3.39 22.31 6.36
N GLN A 167 4.61 21.81 6.62
CA GLN A 167 5.74 22.63 7.04
C GLN A 167 6.41 23.42 5.92
N TYR A 168 6.05 23.16 4.66
CA TYR A 168 6.64 23.86 3.53
C TYR A 168 5.98 25.22 3.29
N SER A 169 6.80 26.22 2.92
CA SER A 169 6.28 27.51 2.45
C SER A 169 5.58 27.39 1.11
N ASP A 170 4.73 28.36 0.78
CA ASP A 170 4.05 28.42 -0.52
C ASP A 170 5.05 28.43 -1.69
N GLU A 171 6.21 29.08 -1.51
CA GLU A 171 7.30 29.10 -2.51
C GLU A 171 7.91 27.71 -2.69
N GLN A 172 8.27 27.03 -1.59
CA GLN A 172 8.80 25.66 -1.62
C GLN A 172 7.84 24.69 -2.32
N ILE A 173 6.53 24.78 -2.02
CA ILE A 173 5.52 23.90 -2.64
C ILE A 173 5.44 24.14 -4.13
N ARG A 174 5.47 25.40 -4.57
CA ARG A 174 5.45 25.76 -6.00
C ARG A 174 6.68 25.24 -6.72
N ASP A 175 7.86 25.38 -6.12
CA ASP A 175 9.12 24.93 -6.68
C ASP A 175 9.20 23.41 -6.72
N ASN A 176 8.79 22.72 -5.65
CA ASN A 176 8.68 21.26 -5.60
C ASN A 176 7.72 20.73 -6.67
N ALA A 177 6.56 21.37 -6.85
CA ALA A 177 5.59 20.97 -7.86
C ALA A 177 6.15 21.05 -9.29
N LYS A 178 6.88 22.11 -9.61
CA LYS A 178 7.57 22.26 -10.90
C LYS A 178 8.69 21.23 -11.06
N ALA A 179 9.51 21.04 -10.01
CA ALA A 179 10.59 20.06 -10.02
C ALA A 179 10.07 18.63 -10.23
N ALA A 180 8.92 18.28 -9.64
CA ALA A 180 8.28 16.99 -9.87
C ALA A 180 7.86 16.80 -11.35
N VAL A 181 7.29 17.84 -11.98
CA VAL A 181 6.96 17.81 -13.41
C VAL A 181 8.22 17.67 -14.27
N ASP A 182 9.27 18.43 -13.96
CA ASP A 182 10.56 18.37 -14.68
C ASP A 182 11.22 16.99 -14.52
N ALA A 183 11.01 16.29 -13.38
CA ALA A 183 11.45 14.93 -13.13
C ALA A 183 10.57 13.86 -13.84
N GLY A 184 9.54 14.27 -14.58
CA GLY A 184 8.68 13.38 -15.37
C GLY A 184 7.44 12.87 -14.67
N PHE A 185 7.13 13.32 -13.44
CA PHE A 185 5.88 12.97 -12.79
C PHE A 185 4.69 13.70 -13.45
N THR A 186 3.64 12.94 -13.73
CA THR A 186 2.37 13.45 -14.29
C THR A 186 1.27 13.57 -13.22
N ALA A 187 1.62 13.26 -11.99
CA ALA A 187 0.71 13.29 -10.85
C ALA A 187 1.49 13.61 -9.55
N MET A 188 0.82 14.29 -8.62
CA MET A 188 1.39 14.67 -7.34
C MET A 188 0.33 14.77 -6.25
N LYS A 189 0.76 14.68 -4.99
CA LYS A 189 -0.12 14.76 -3.82
C LYS A 189 0.22 15.98 -2.95
N LEU A 190 -0.81 16.71 -2.52
CA LEU A 190 -0.73 17.84 -1.61
C LEU A 190 -1.44 17.50 -0.30
N LYS A 191 -0.80 17.77 0.83
CA LYS A 191 -1.42 17.66 2.15
C LYS A 191 -2.41 18.81 2.38
N VAL A 192 -3.63 18.45 2.82
CA VAL A 192 -4.71 19.35 3.24
C VAL A 192 -5.21 18.89 4.62
N GLY A 193 -6.15 19.61 5.22
CA GLY A 193 -6.64 19.29 6.57
C GLY A 193 -6.10 20.26 7.63
N ALA A 194 -5.60 21.43 7.21
CA ALA A 194 -5.28 22.51 8.14
C ALA A 194 -6.55 23.01 8.84
N MET A 195 -6.39 23.58 10.04
CA MET A 195 -7.49 24.20 10.76
C MET A 195 -8.14 25.36 10.00
N ASP A 196 -7.35 26.06 9.19
CA ASP A 196 -7.83 27.09 8.26
C ASP A 196 -8.01 26.50 6.87
N HIS A 197 -9.27 26.18 6.52
CA HIS A 197 -9.64 25.66 5.20
C HIS A 197 -9.30 26.63 4.06
N ALA A 198 -9.35 27.95 4.28
CA ALA A 198 -8.96 28.93 3.26
C ALA A 198 -7.47 28.83 2.89
N HIS A 199 -6.62 28.44 3.84
CA HIS A 199 -5.23 28.16 3.60
C HIS A 199 -5.05 26.96 2.64
N ASP A 200 -5.73 25.85 2.89
CA ASP A 200 -5.67 24.66 2.04
C ASP A 200 -6.17 24.93 0.62
N VAL A 201 -7.30 25.64 0.51
CA VAL A 201 -7.86 26.04 -0.79
C VAL A 201 -6.86 26.89 -1.57
N ARG A 202 -6.28 27.93 -0.95
CA ARG A 202 -5.29 28.80 -1.62
C ARG A 202 -4.08 27.98 -2.12
N ARG A 203 -3.54 27.07 -1.29
CA ARG A 203 -2.39 26.22 -1.66
C ARG A 203 -2.74 25.28 -2.81
N ALA A 204 -3.89 24.65 -2.80
CA ALA A 204 -4.32 23.73 -3.84
C ALA A 204 -4.48 24.44 -5.20
N PHE A 205 -5.09 25.62 -5.22
CA PHE A 205 -5.19 26.42 -6.45
C PHE A 205 -3.84 26.94 -6.92
N MET A 206 -2.95 27.33 -6.01
CA MET A 206 -1.58 27.75 -6.34
C MET A 206 -0.79 26.60 -7.01
N VAL A 207 -0.89 25.38 -6.52
CA VAL A 207 -0.25 24.21 -7.16
C VAL A 207 -0.87 23.95 -8.53
N ARG A 208 -2.20 23.97 -8.64
CA ARG A 208 -2.90 23.81 -9.93
C ARG A 208 -2.46 24.85 -10.96
N GLU A 209 -2.33 26.11 -10.57
CA GLU A 209 -1.83 27.18 -11.44
C GLU A 209 -0.37 26.93 -11.87
N ALA A 210 0.47 26.46 -10.94
CA ALA A 210 1.89 26.24 -11.20
C ALA A 210 2.17 25.09 -12.19
N VAL A 211 1.35 24.02 -12.16
CA VAL A 211 1.59 22.79 -12.96
C VAL A 211 0.64 22.62 -14.15
N GLY A 212 -0.39 23.45 -14.28
CA GLY A 212 -1.36 23.39 -15.37
C GLY A 212 -2.45 22.31 -15.20
N ALA A 213 -3.32 22.17 -16.19
CA ALA A 213 -4.51 21.32 -16.13
C ALA A 213 -4.21 19.81 -16.31
N ASP A 214 -3.12 19.47 -17.00
CA ASP A 214 -2.82 18.09 -17.40
C ASP A 214 -2.22 17.26 -16.27
N VAL A 215 -1.65 17.89 -15.25
CA VAL A 215 -1.09 17.21 -14.08
C VAL A 215 -2.21 16.82 -13.11
N ARG A 216 -2.24 15.57 -12.70
CA ARG A 216 -3.20 15.07 -11.71
C ARG A 216 -2.76 15.46 -10.30
N ILE A 217 -3.63 16.14 -9.56
CA ILE A 217 -3.34 16.55 -8.18
C ILE A 217 -4.27 15.80 -7.24
N MET A 218 -3.68 15.05 -6.33
CA MET A 218 -4.34 14.36 -5.24
C MET A 218 -4.30 15.22 -3.98
N LEU A 219 -5.34 15.14 -3.17
CA LEU A 219 -5.42 15.85 -1.90
C LEU A 219 -5.55 14.85 -0.76
N ASP A 220 -4.70 14.98 0.25
CA ASP A 220 -4.65 14.06 1.39
C ASP A 220 -4.88 14.83 2.69
N ALA A 221 -5.99 14.52 3.36
CA ALA A 221 -6.40 15.15 4.59
C ALA A 221 -5.90 14.44 5.86
N ASN A 222 -5.30 13.26 5.73
CA ASN A 222 -4.82 12.46 6.87
C ASN A 222 -5.80 12.43 8.05
N GLN A 223 -7.07 12.14 7.76
CA GLN A 223 -8.15 11.94 8.74
C GLN A 223 -8.51 13.19 9.58
N ALA A 224 -8.15 14.38 9.09
CA ALA A 224 -8.26 15.61 9.88
C ALA A 224 -9.69 16.11 10.07
N TRP A 225 -10.64 15.72 9.21
CA TRP A 225 -11.97 16.31 9.18
C TRP A 225 -13.04 15.42 9.81
N SER A 226 -14.01 16.04 10.49
CA SER A 226 -15.33 15.44 10.68
C SER A 226 -16.08 15.39 9.34
N LEU A 227 -17.14 14.58 9.21
CA LEU A 227 -17.92 14.51 7.97
C LEU A 227 -18.43 15.89 7.49
N PRO A 228 -19.04 16.76 8.34
CA PRO A 228 -19.42 18.11 7.89
C PRO A 228 -18.23 18.93 7.36
N GLN A 229 -17.10 18.91 8.06
CA GLN A 229 -15.89 19.62 7.63
C GLN A 229 -15.35 19.06 6.31
N ALA A 230 -15.35 17.74 6.14
CA ALA A 230 -14.93 17.10 4.89
C ALA A 230 -15.82 17.53 3.71
N ILE A 231 -17.14 17.62 3.91
CA ILE A 231 -18.07 18.09 2.88
C ILE A 231 -17.74 19.54 2.49
N ASP A 232 -17.63 20.44 3.48
CA ASP A 232 -17.33 21.86 3.23
C ASP A 232 -15.97 22.05 2.54
N ALA A 233 -14.93 21.37 3.01
CA ALA A 233 -13.59 21.44 2.43
C ALA A 233 -13.57 20.91 0.99
N CYS A 234 -14.17 19.75 0.74
CA CYS A 234 -14.21 19.15 -0.60
C CYS A 234 -14.99 20.01 -1.60
N LEU A 235 -16.11 20.62 -1.18
CA LEU A 235 -16.87 21.54 -2.02
C LEU A 235 -16.07 22.82 -2.36
N ALA A 236 -15.32 23.36 -1.40
CA ALA A 236 -14.45 24.50 -1.64
C ALA A 236 -13.27 24.17 -2.59
N LEU A 237 -12.76 22.92 -2.53
CA LEU A 237 -11.67 22.45 -3.37
C LEU A 237 -12.12 21.93 -4.75
N LYS A 238 -13.43 21.79 -4.99
CA LYS A 238 -13.96 21.22 -6.24
C LYS A 238 -13.46 21.93 -7.50
N GLY A 239 -13.30 23.25 -7.44
CA GLY A 239 -12.88 24.08 -8.59
C GLY A 239 -11.45 23.80 -9.07
N MET A 240 -10.57 23.22 -8.23
CA MET A 240 -9.22 22.84 -8.63
C MET A 240 -9.16 21.44 -9.29
N THR A 241 -10.30 20.75 -9.40
CA THR A 241 -10.42 19.43 -10.02
C THR A 241 -9.46 18.38 -9.43
N PRO A 242 -9.62 18.02 -8.14
CA PRO A 242 -8.76 17.03 -7.52
C PRO A 242 -8.95 15.66 -8.16
N TYR A 243 -7.87 14.89 -8.31
CA TYR A 243 -7.92 13.55 -8.89
C TYR A 243 -8.54 12.53 -7.91
N TRP A 244 -8.26 12.68 -6.62
CA TRP A 244 -8.99 12.08 -5.50
C TRP A 244 -8.87 12.91 -4.23
N ILE A 245 -9.71 12.60 -3.23
CA ILE A 245 -9.58 13.05 -1.84
C ILE A 245 -9.20 11.82 -1.00
N GLU A 246 -8.04 11.89 -0.34
CA GLU A 246 -7.46 10.81 0.46
C GLU A 246 -7.73 11.04 1.94
N GLU A 247 -8.11 9.97 2.63
CA GLU A 247 -8.36 9.93 4.08
C GLU A 247 -9.11 11.16 4.64
N PRO A 248 -10.29 11.50 4.09
CA PRO A 248 -10.98 12.73 4.51
C PRO A 248 -11.38 12.73 5.99
N THR A 249 -11.72 11.57 6.56
CA THR A 249 -12.23 11.44 7.92
C THR A 249 -11.73 10.16 8.59
N GLN A 250 -12.26 9.84 9.76
CA GLN A 250 -11.87 8.70 10.58
C GLN A 250 -11.90 7.38 9.78
N PRO A 251 -10.80 6.58 9.77
CA PRO A 251 -10.63 5.47 8.82
C PRO A 251 -11.61 4.30 9.01
N ASP A 252 -12.21 4.13 10.18
CA ASP A 252 -13.20 3.07 10.41
C ASP A 252 -14.64 3.51 10.10
N ASP A 253 -14.88 4.81 9.79
CA ASP A 253 -16.22 5.33 9.51
C ASP A 253 -16.61 5.15 8.04
N VAL A 254 -16.95 3.90 7.68
CA VAL A 254 -17.41 3.54 6.33
C VAL A 254 -18.63 4.35 5.91
N SER A 255 -19.54 4.66 6.84
CA SER A 255 -20.77 5.42 6.56
C SER A 255 -20.49 6.86 6.18
N ALA A 256 -19.55 7.51 6.87
CA ALA A 256 -19.14 8.88 6.53
C ALA A 256 -18.45 8.93 5.17
N HIS A 257 -17.54 7.98 4.87
CA HIS A 257 -16.91 7.88 3.56
C HIS A 257 -17.92 7.66 2.44
N LYS A 258 -18.90 6.76 2.63
CA LYS A 258 -20.01 6.56 1.68
C LYS A 258 -20.79 7.83 1.40
N THR A 259 -21.17 8.55 2.47
CA THR A 259 -21.91 9.80 2.35
C THR A 259 -21.10 10.84 1.58
N LEU A 260 -19.84 11.02 1.95
CA LEU A 260 -18.96 11.95 1.27
C LEU A 260 -18.75 11.58 -0.21
N ALA A 261 -18.47 10.31 -0.52
CA ALA A 261 -18.29 9.84 -1.89
C ALA A 261 -19.49 10.17 -2.80
N GLY A 262 -20.71 10.05 -2.27
CA GLY A 262 -21.93 10.45 -2.99
C GLY A 262 -22.02 11.95 -3.26
N ILE A 263 -21.55 12.78 -2.32
CA ILE A 263 -21.64 14.26 -2.43
C ILE A 263 -20.59 14.81 -3.38
N ILE A 264 -19.36 14.29 -3.34
CA ILE A 264 -18.24 14.82 -4.13
C ILE A 264 -18.08 14.19 -5.52
N ALA A 265 -18.93 13.23 -5.86
CA ALA A 265 -18.89 12.62 -7.18
C ALA A 265 -18.79 13.67 -8.31
N PRO A 266 -17.98 13.45 -9.35
CA PRO A 266 -17.26 12.22 -9.71
C PRO A 266 -15.85 12.07 -9.07
N VAL A 267 -15.43 12.94 -8.16
CA VAL A 267 -14.13 12.84 -7.49
C VAL A 267 -14.16 11.64 -6.54
N PRO A 268 -13.28 10.64 -6.71
CA PRO A 268 -13.27 9.48 -5.83
C PRO A 268 -12.66 9.78 -4.45
N VAL A 269 -13.16 9.08 -3.44
CA VAL A 269 -12.50 8.98 -2.15
C VAL A 269 -11.44 7.91 -2.23
N ALA A 270 -10.25 8.18 -1.68
CA ALA A 270 -9.14 7.25 -1.53
C ALA A 270 -8.90 6.97 -0.04
N VAL A 271 -8.70 5.69 0.31
CA VAL A 271 -8.29 5.28 1.66
C VAL A 271 -7.36 4.08 1.57
N GLY A 272 -6.55 3.85 2.61
CA GLY A 272 -5.78 2.62 2.63
C GLY A 272 -4.72 2.50 3.70
N GLU A 273 -3.92 3.51 3.97
CA GLU A 273 -2.83 3.42 4.95
C GLU A 273 -3.30 3.06 6.36
N ALA A 274 -4.53 3.42 6.70
CA ALA A 274 -5.13 3.13 8.01
C ALA A 274 -6.21 2.03 7.96
N VAL A 275 -6.53 1.47 6.79
CA VAL A 275 -7.50 0.36 6.65
C VAL A 275 -6.81 -0.96 6.91
N SER A 276 -7.05 -1.55 8.06
CA SER A 276 -6.17 -2.54 8.68
C SER A 276 -6.33 -3.97 8.18
N ASN A 277 -7.48 -4.39 7.62
CA ASN A 277 -7.71 -5.79 7.27
C ASN A 277 -8.70 -5.97 6.12
N ARG A 278 -8.70 -7.16 5.50
CA ARG A 278 -9.55 -7.52 4.35
C ARG A 278 -11.06 -7.41 4.62
N VAL A 279 -11.49 -7.62 5.88
CA VAL A 279 -12.92 -7.51 6.23
C VAL A 279 -13.37 -6.06 6.21
N LEU A 280 -12.56 -5.15 6.73
CA LEU A 280 -12.84 -3.72 6.65
C LEU A 280 -12.82 -3.23 5.19
N TRP A 281 -11.88 -3.72 4.39
CA TRP A 281 -11.86 -3.49 2.93
C TRP A 281 -13.14 -3.97 2.25
N LYS A 282 -13.59 -5.19 2.55
CA LYS A 282 -14.89 -5.69 2.05
C LYS A 282 -16.01 -4.73 2.38
N ASN A 283 -16.09 -4.25 3.63
CA ASN A 283 -17.14 -3.31 4.05
C ASN A 283 -17.09 -1.98 3.27
N PHE A 284 -15.91 -1.42 3.04
CA PHE A 284 -15.73 -0.22 2.22
C PHE A 284 -16.21 -0.43 0.77
N LEU A 285 -15.84 -1.55 0.18
CA LEU A 285 -16.16 -1.88 -1.21
C LEU A 285 -17.66 -2.14 -1.40
N GLN A 286 -18.27 -2.97 -0.53
CA GLN A 286 -19.72 -3.23 -0.54
C GLN A 286 -20.53 -1.96 -0.34
N ALA A 287 -20.08 -1.05 0.51
CA ALA A 287 -20.75 0.22 0.74
C ALA A 287 -20.64 1.19 -0.45
N GLY A 288 -19.72 0.98 -1.39
CA GLY A 288 -19.36 1.98 -2.41
C GLY A 288 -18.79 3.26 -1.81
N ALA A 289 -18.06 3.12 -0.70
CA ALA A 289 -17.53 4.23 0.09
C ALA A 289 -16.15 4.71 -0.39
N VAL A 290 -15.52 3.98 -1.32
CA VAL A 290 -14.18 4.24 -1.85
C VAL A 290 -14.13 4.02 -3.36
N GLY A 291 -13.34 4.83 -4.05
CA GLY A 291 -13.06 4.67 -5.48
C GLY A 291 -11.60 4.34 -5.78
N ILE A 292 -10.70 4.63 -4.83
CA ILE A 292 -9.27 4.31 -4.89
C ILE A 292 -8.89 3.49 -3.65
N VAL A 293 -8.37 2.29 -3.89
CA VAL A 293 -7.89 1.36 -2.86
C VAL A 293 -6.38 1.55 -2.68
N GLN A 294 -5.97 2.07 -1.52
CA GLN A 294 -4.56 2.35 -1.21
C GLN A 294 -4.00 1.36 -0.18
N ALA A 295 -4.28 0.07 -0.38
CA ALA A 295 -3.78 -0.98 0.49
C ALA A 295 -2.25 -0.97 0.60
N ASP A 296 -1.75 -1.03 1.83
CA ASP A 296 -0.32 -1.01 2.16
C ASP A 296 0.09 -2.31 2.86
N CYS A 297 0.95 -3.13 2.24
CA CYS A 297 1.37 -4.42 2.78
C CYS A 297 2.30 -4.31 4.00
N THR A 298 2.79 -3.11 4.32
CA THR A 298 3.57 -2.87 5.53
C THR A 298 2.69 -2.44 6.71
N ARG A 299 1.39 -2.21 6.46
CA ARG A 299 0.40 -1.79 7.46
C ARG A 299 -0.79 -2.72 7.58
N LEU A 300 -1.07 -3.52 6.55
CA LEU A 300 -1.94 -4.71 6.62
C LEU A 300 -1.20 -5.86 7.33
N ALA A 301 -1.73 -7.08 7.23
CA ALA A 301 -1.02 -8.27 7.70
C ALA A 301 0.01 -8.80 6.68
N GLY A 302 0.61 -7.93 5.89
CA GLY A 302 1.64 -8.26 4.90
C GLY A 302 1.12 -8.59 3.50
N ILE A 303 2.00 -9.18 2.68
CA ILE A 303 1.76 -9.47 1.26
C ILE A 303 0.53 -10.36 1.06
N SER A 304 0.35 -11.40 1.86
CA SER A 304 -0.79 -12.32 1.74
C SER A 304 -2.13 -11.59 1.90
N GLU A 305 -2.26 -10.73 2.90
CA GLU A 305 -3.46 -9.90 3.11
C GLU A 305 -3.65 -8.89 1.99
N TRP A 306 -2.54 -8.29 1.51
CA TRP A 306 -2.58 -7.37 0.38
C TRP A 306 -3.08 -8.04 -0.90
N LEU A 307 -2.65 -9.28 -1.18
CA LEU A 307 -3.14 -10.06 -2.33
C LEU A 307 -4.64 -10.33 -2.24
N ALA A 308 -5.16 -10.65 -1.03
CA ALA A 308 -6.60 -10.80 -0.80
C ALA A 308 -7.37 -9.52 -1.16
N VAL A 309 -6.89 -8.37 -0.69
CA VAL A 309 -7.50 -7.06 -0.98
C VAL A 309 -7.41 -6.71 -2.47
N ALA A 310 -6.27 -6.98 -3.11
CA ALA A 310 -6.09 -6.73 -4.54
C ALA A 310 -7.06 -7.56 -5.39
N MET A 311 -7.25 -8.84 -5.06
CA MET A 311 -8.21 -9.70 -5.76
C MET A 311 -9.66 -9.26 -5.49
N LEU A 312 -9.99 -8.94 -4.24
CA LEU A 312 -11.31 -8.44 -3.88
C LEU A 312 -11.65 -7.15 -4.63
N ALA A 313 -10.71 -6.22 -4.74
CA ALA A 313 -10.88 -4.95 -5.46
C ALA A 313 -11.24 -5.16 -6.95
N ARG A 314 -10.82 -6.28 -7.57
CA ARG A 314 -11.19 -6.60 -8.96
C ARG A 314 -12.69 -6.87 -9.17
N LYS A 315 -13.43 -7.18 -8.12
CA LYS A 315 -14.90 -7.41 -8.20
C LYS A 315 -15.71 -6.11 -8.11
N PHE A 316 -15.08 -4.98 -7.86
CA PHE A 316 -15.74 -3.69 -7.67
C PHE A 316 -15.22 -2.64 -8.67
N PRO A 317 -15.98 -1.58 -8.98
CA PRO A 317 -15.57 -0.50 -9.89
C PRO A 317 -14.62 0.48 -9.19
N VAL A 318 -13.51 -0.04 -8.67
CA VAL A 318 -12.47 0.71 -7.95
C VAL A 318 -11.12 0.53 -8.61
N ARG A 319 -10.17 1.41 -8.29
CA ARG A 319 -8.80 1.36 -8.79
C ARG A 319 -7.84 1.07 -7.65
N LEU A 320 -6.82 0.25 -7.93
CA LEU A 320 -5.79 -0.10 -6.96
C LEU A 320 -4.58 0.82 -7.16
N VAL A 321 -4.26 1.60 -6.14
CA VAL A 321 -3.12 2.54 -6.10
C VAL A 321 -2.50 2.45 -4.71
N PRO A 322 -1.55 1.55 -4.45
CA PRO A 322 -1.03 1.32 -3.12
C PRO A 322 -0.42 2.58 -2.48
N HIS A 323 -0.66 2.74 -1.17
CA HIS A 323 0.12 3.61 -0.31
C HIS A 323 1.51 3.01 -0.12
N VAL A 324 2.52 3.86 -0.02
CA VAL A 324 3.87 3.46 0.36
C VAL A 324 4.40 4.43 1.41
N GLY A 325 5.02 3.91 2.45
CA GLY A 325 5.67 4.72 3.48
C GLY A 325 7.14 4.37 3.65
N ASP A 326 7.64 3.45 2.84
CA ASP A 326 8.92 2.81 3.06
C ASP A 326 9.99 3.17 2.03
N MET A 327 9.64 3.46 0.79
CA MET A 327 10.58 3.63 -0.32
C MET A 327 11.55 2.47 -0.55
N GLY A 328 11.32 1.31 0.07
CA GLY A 328 11.82 0.03 -0.38
C GLY A 328 11.09 -0.42 -1.64
N GLN A 329 11.33 -1.65 -2.08
CA GLN A 329 10.79 -2.12 -3.36
C GLN A 329 9.51 -2.97 -3.23
N ILE A 330 9.05 -3.25 -2.01
CA ILE A 330 7.99 -4.23 -1.77
C ILE A 330 6.70 -3.91 -2.56
N HIS A 331 6.23 -2.66 -2.56
CA HIS A 331 5.05 -2.27 -3.31
C HIS A 331 5.28 -2.22 -4.83
N GLN A 332 6.52 -1.98 -5.28
CA GLN A 332 6.86 -2.12 -6.70
C GLN A 332 6.60 -3.54 -7.20
N HIS A 333 7.04 -4.57 -6.47
CA HIS A 333 6.76 -5.96 -6.82
C HIS A 333 5.27 -6.22 -6.95
N LEU A 334 4.49 -5.71 -6.02
CA LEU A 334 3.05 -5.95 -5.95
C LEU A 334 2.26 -5.25 -7.07
N VAL A 335 2.64 -4.03 -7.48
CA VAL A 335 1.96 -3.36 -8.60
C VAL A 335 2.30 -4.00 -9.95
N PHE A 336 3.52 -4.49 -10.16
CA PHE A 336 3.86 -5.26 -11.35
C PHE A 336 3.04 -6.55 -11.42
N PHE A 337 3.01 -7.32 -10.32
CA PHE A 337 2.21 -8.54 -10.25
C PHE A 337 0.72 -8.26 -10.49
N SER A 338 0.13 -7.30 -9.79
CA SER A 338 -1.31 -7.03 -9.90
C SER A 338 -1.72 -6.51 -11.27
N HIS A 339 -0.88 -5.70 -11.93
CA HIS A 339 -1.12 -5.30 -13.30
C HIS A 339 -1.02 -6.48 -14.27
N ILE A 340 0.05 -7.26 -14.20
CA ILE A 340 0.34 -8.34 -15.15
C ILE A 340 -0.59 -9.54 -14.93
N ALA A 341 -0.75 -10.02 -13.70
CA ALA A 341 -1.50 -11.24 -13.40
C ALA A 341 -2.98 -10.99 -13.11
N LEU A 342 -3.34 -9.95 -12.36
CA LEU A 342 -4.72 -9.67 -12.00
C LEU A 342 -5.43 -8.72 -12.98
N GLY A 343 -4.70 -8.07 -13.91
CA GLY A 343 -5.27 -7.14 -14.87
C GLY A 343 -5.76 -5.82 -14.27
N HIS A 344 -5.20 -5.39 -13.14
CA HIS A 344 -5.44 -4.05 -12.65
C HIS A 344 -4.93 -2.99 -13.63
N GLU A 345 -5.64 -1.87 -13.71
CA GLU A 345 -5.21 -0.74 -14.52
C GLU A 345 -3.82 -0.26 -14.07
N LYS A 346 -2.94 0.04 -15.03
CA LYS A 346 -1.64 0.66 -14.77
C LYS A 346 -1.85 2.15 -14.46
N LEU A 347 -1.99 2.50 -13.20
CA LEU A 347 -2.22 3.86 -12.75
C LEU A 347 -0.97 4.48 -12.13
N PHE A 348 -0.87 4.40 -10.81
CA PHE A 348 0.20 5.04 -10.06
C PHE A 348 0.68 4.17 -8.91
N LEU A 349 1.95 4.40 -8.51
CA LEU A 349 2.49 4.02 -7.21
C LEU A 349 3.01 5.30 -6.53
N GLU A 350 2.79 5.41 -5.23
CA GLU A 350 3.20 6.57 -4.45
C GLU A 350 4.73 6.71 -4.40
N TYR A 351 5.24 7.95 -4.46
CA TYR A 351 6.65 8.27 -4.32
C TYR A 351 6.87 9.19 -3.13
N ILE A 352 7.52 8.65 -2.07
CA ILE A 352 7.93 9.37 -0.85
C ILE A 352 9.39 9.05 -0.56
N PRO A 353 10.36 9.86 -0.98
CA PRO A 353 11.77 9.51 -0.89
C PRO A 353 12.41 9.68 0.49
N HIS A 354 11.65 10.05 1.53
CA HIS A 354 12.17 10.45 2.84
C HIS A 354 13.04 9.40 3.54
N LEU A 355 12.74 8.11 3.36
CA LEU A 355 13.46 7.00 4.00
C LEU A 355 14.22 6.12 3.00
N ARG A 356 14.31 6.56 1.75
CA ARG A 356 14.91 5.80 0.66
C ARG A 356 16.33 5.32 0.97
N ASP A 357 17.13 6.17 1.59
CA ASP A 357 18.54 5.90 1.86
C ASP A 357 18.77 4.87 2.99
N ASN A 358 17.72 4.49 3.70
CA ASN A 358 17.77 3.44 4.70
C ASN A 358 17.79 2.03 4.09
N PHE A 359 17.38 1.88 2.82
CA PHE A 359 17.27 0.59 2.15
C PHE A 359 18.53 0.22 1.37
N VAL A 360 18.91 -1.05 1.44
CA VAL A 360 20.02 -1.61 0.64
C VAL A 360 19.66 -1.57 -0.85
N HIS A 361 18.39 -1.87 -1.17
CA HIS A 361 17.83 -1.80 -2.51
C HIS A 361 16.62 -0.83 -2.49
N PRO A 362 16.88 0.49 -2.61
CA PRO A 362 15.81 1.46 -2.60
C PRO A 362 14.98 1.40 -3.89
N ALA A 363 13.78 1.96 -3.82
CA ALA A 363 12.92 2.13 -4.98
C ALA A 363 13.66 2.87 -6.13
N ASN A 364 13.61 2.29 -7.33
CA ASN A 364 14.23 2.84 -8.52
C ASN A 364 13.17 3.55 -9.38
N VAL A 365 13.27 4.88 -9.45
CA VAL A 365 12.37 5.73 -10.22
C VAL A 365 13.18 6.51 -11.26
N ASP A 366 12.79 6.38 -12.51
CA ASP A 366 13.35 7.09 -13.65
C ASP A 366 12.22 7.75 -14.47
N GLY A 367 12.36 9.05 -14.74
CA GLY A 367 11.35 9.80 -15.47
C GLY A 367 9.94 9.70 -14.87
N GLY A 368 9.80 9.72 -13.53
CA GLY A 368 8.53 9.56 -12.83
C GLY A 368 7.93 8.14 -12.87
N ARG A 369 8.75 7.12 -13.21
CA ARG A 369 8.32 5.74 -13.35
C ARG A 369 9.18 4.79 -12.51
N TYR A 370 8.53 3.86 -11.84
CA TYR A 370 9.16 2.77 -11.12
C TYR A 370 9.61 1.68 -12.10
N MET A 371 10.90 1.40 -12.12
CA MET A 371 11.46 0.31 -12.92
C MET A 371 11.34 -1.03 -12.16
N PRO A 372 11.16 -2.18 -12.85
CA PRO A 372 11.00 -3.46 -12.14
C PRO A 372 12.23 -3.78 -11.30
N PRO A 373 12.06 -4.20 -10.03
CA PRO A 373 13.17 -4.67 -9.20
C PRO A 373 13.86 -5.89 -9.81
N GLY A 374 15.19 -5.91 -9.78
CA GLY A 374 16.01 -7.00 -10.37
C GLY A 374 16.60 -7.95 -9.33
N GLU A 375 16.82 -7.48 -8.11
CA GLU A 375 17.47 -8.27 -7.06
C GLU A 375 16.51 -9.31 -6.44
N PRO A 376 17.02 -10.49 -6.04
CA PRO A 376 16.21 -11.48 -5.33
C PRO A 376 15.63 -10.95 -4.03
N GLY A 377 14.37 -11.29 -3.74
CA GLY A 377 13.68 -10.85 -2.53
C GLY A 377 12.63 -9.76 -2.78
N CYS A 378 12.25 -9.09 -1.70
CA CYS A 378 11.27 -8.01 -1.69
C CYS A 378 11.88 -6.61 -1.71
N GLY A 379 13.21 -6.48 -1.60
CA GLY A 379 13.89 -5.19 -1.47
C GLY A 379 13.59 -4.48 -0.14
N THR A 380 13.43 -5.26 0.93
CA THR A 380 13.11 -4.78 2.28
C THR A 380 14.29 -4.81 3.25
N ASP A 381 15.48 -5.12 2.76
CA ASP A 381 16.71 -5.05 3.56
C ASP A 381 17.05 -3.62 3.91
N ILE A 382 17.28 -3.36 5.20
CA ILE A 382 17.63 -2.03 5.75
C ILE A 382 19.07 -2.08 6.25
N TYR A 383 19.79 -0.99 6.12
CA TYR A 383 21.13 -0.85 6.70
C TYR A 383 21.04 -0.93 8.24
N PRO A 384 21.98 -1.60 8.92
CA PRO A 384 21.92 -1.83 10.37
C PRO A 384 21.91 -0.55 11.21
N ASP A 385 22.46 0.53 10.68
CA ASP A 385 22.63 1.81 11.37
C ASP A 385 21.59 2.87 10.92
N SER A 386 20.55 2.47 10.21
CA SER A 386 19.51 3.35 9.67
C SER A 386 18.32 3.58 10.62
#